data_733bde9f37d20f52ea77bf69f27b3d46
#
_entry.id   733bde9f37d20f52ea77bf69f27b3d46
#
_cell.length_a   1.000
_cell.length_b   1.000
_cell.length_c   1.000
_cell.angle_alpha   90.00
_cell.angle_beta   90.00
_cell.angle_gamma   90.00
#
_symmetry.space_group_name_H-M   'P 1'
#
loop_
_entity.id
_entity.type
_entity.pdbx_description
1 polymer ?
#
loop_
_entity_poly.entity_id
_entity_poly.type
_entity_poly.pdbx_seq_one_letter_code
_entity_poly.pdbx_strand_id
1 'polypeptide(L)'
;MDRPCCSEALAAPRNSSARRPVERLHRLLWLLLLSISVFAHAADSTSLESQRITYLIASVEALQGAQFIRNGSAYDAKAAADHLRLKLRKAGSRVVTADDFIRLCASASSLSGIPYQIRFADGRVVSSEAYLRQKLAEFRP
;
A
#
# COMPACT_ATOMS: atom_id res chain seq x y z
N MET A 1 -48.86 79.72 21.04
CA MET A 1 -48.02 79.77 22.20
C MET A 1 -47.63 78.35 22.49
N ASP A 2 -46.58 78.03 22.28
CA ASP A 2 -45.17 78.03 22.27
C ASP A 2 -44.58 76.60 22.18
N ARG A 3 -43.65 76.49 21.42
CA ARG A 3 -42.68 75.41 21.27
C ARG A 3 -41.89 75.14 22.55
N PRO A 4 -40.95 74.21 22.63
CA PRO A 4 -40.17 73.54 21.59
C PRO A 4 -39.85 72.05 21.80
N CYS A 5 -39.53 71.30 20.76
CA CYS A 5 -38.23 70.90 20.31
C CYS A 5 -37.32 70.17 21.30
N CYS A 6 -37.03 68.92 21.00
CA CYS A 6 -35.64 68.42 21.01
C CYS A 6 -35.58 67.00 20.37
N SER A 7 -34.99 67.01 19.27
CA SER A 7 -34.53 65.85 18.54
C SER A 7 -33.27 65.33 19.24
N GLU A 8 -33.28 64.09 19.64
CA GLU A 8 -32.05 63.42 20.09
C GLU A 8 -31.82 62.14 19.33
N ALA A 9 -30.86 62.29 18.45
CA ALA A 9 -30.38 61.24 17.61
C ALA A 9 -29.60 60.19 18.41
N LEU A 10 -30.14 59.01 18.58
CA LEU A 10 -29.38 57.87 19.11
C LEU A 10 -28.45 57.36 18.03
N ALA A 11 -27.16 57.61 18.19
CA ALA A 11 -26.09 57.03 17.42
C ALA A 11 -25.96 55.51 17.73
N ALA A 12 -26.11 54.69 16.72
CA ALA A 12 -25.88 53.27 16.80
C ALA A 12 -24.38 52.99 17.05
N PRO A 13 -24.03 52.04 17.93
CA PRO A 13 -22.63 51.65 18.08
C PRO A 13 -22.18 50.84 16.85
N ARG A 14 -21.17 51.33 16.17
CA ARG A 14 -20.42 50.60 15.17
C ARG A 14 -19.69 49.45 15.86
N ASN A 15 -20.21 48.26 15.71
CA ASN A 15 -19.53 47.03 16.14
C ASN A 15 -18.42 46.71 15.12
N SER A 16 -17.24 47.25 15.37
CA SER A 16 -16.01 46.89 14.67
C SER A 16 -15.51 45.56 15.23
N SER A 17 -16.02 44.46 14.68
CA SER A 17 -15.44 43.14 14.93
C SER A 17 -14.08 43.06 14.25
N ALA A 18 -13.08 43.64 14.88
CA ALA A 18 -11.67 43.36 14.58
C ALA A 18 -11.39 41.91 14.99
N ARG A 19 -11.61 40.98 14.06
CA ARG A 19 -11.23 39.57 14.22
C ARG A 19 -9.73 39.50 14.40
N ARG A 20 -9.29 39.14 15.58
CA ARG A 20 -7.91 39.13 16.04
C ARG A 20 -7.07 38.24 15.11
N PRO A 21 -5.93 38.69 14.62
CA PRO A 21 -5.08 37.94 13.67
C PRO A 21 -4.58 36.61 14.24
N VAL A 22 -4.57 36.46 15.55
CA VAL A 22 -4.16 35.24 16.27
C VAL A 22 -5.05 34.01 15.99
N GLU A 23 -6.35 34.18 15.74
CA GLU A 23 -7.23 33.05 15.44
C GLU A 23 -6.96 32.46 14.06
N ARG A 24 -6.53 33.27 13.09
CA ARG A 24 -6.14 32.78 11.76
C ARG A 24 -4.85 32.00 11.82
N LEU A 25 -3.90 32.44 12.64
CA LEU A 25 -2.61 31.79 12.83
C LEU A 25 -2.78 30.41 13.50
N HIS A 26 -3.66 30.28 14.51
CA HIS A 26 -3.96 29.00 15.15
C HIS A 26 -4.65 28.02 14.19
N ARG A 27 -5.59 28.49 13.35
CA ARG A 27 -6.25 27.62 12.36
C ARG A 27 -5.30 27.11 11.30
N LEU A 28 -4.37 27.94 10.84
CA LEU A 28 -3.32 27.53 9.90
C LEU A 28 -2.35 26.53 10.53
N LEU A 29 -1.97 26.72 11.78
CA LEU A 29 -1.11 25.80 12.52
C LEU A 29 -1.78 24.43 12.76
N TRP A 30 -3.08 24.41 13.07
CA TRP A 30 -3.86 23.17 13.22
C TRP A 30 -4.01 22.42 11.89
N LEU A 31 -4.19 23.10 10.77
CA LEU A 31 -4.26 22.49 9.45
C LEU A 31 -2.90 21.91 9.02
N LEU A 32 -1.80 22.57 9.39
CA LEU A 32 -0.44 22.07 9.12
C LEU A 32 -0.12 20.81 9.94
N LEU A 33 -0.54 20.75 11.21
CA LEU A 33 -0.36 19.59 12.08
C LEU A 33 -1.19 18.37 11.61
N LEU A 34 -2.38 18.59 11.05
CA LEU A 34 -3.22 17.52 10.52
C LEU A 34 -2.63 16.88 9.25
N SER A 35 -1.90 17.63 8.44
CA SER A 35 -1.30 17.13 7.20
C SER A 35 -0.10 16.22 7.41
N ILE A 36 0.63 16.34 8.51
CA ILE A 36 1.81 15.53 8.82
C ILE A 36 1.44 14.09 9.19
N SER A 37 0.26 13.87 9.80
CA SER A 37 -0.16 12.55 10.28
C SER A 37 -0.48 11.54 9.15
N VAL A 38 -0.81 11.99 7.95
CA VAL A 38 -1.19 11.13 6.82
C VAL A 38 0.04 10.51 6.15
N PHE A 39 1.18 11.20 6.13
CA PHE A 39 2.40 10.70 5.49
C PHE A 39 3.08 9.56 6.26
N ALA A 40 2.96 9.51 7.58
CA ALA A 40 3.57 8.47 8.40
C ALA A 40 2.94 7.08 8.15
N HIS A 41 1.62 6.99 7.95
CA HIS A 41 0.92 5.74 7.71
C HIS A 41 1.19 5.13 6.32
N ALA A 42 1.45 5.94 5.31
CA ALA A 42 1.75 5.45 3.95
C ALA A 42 3.14 4.80 3.86
N ALA A 43 4.13 5.32 4.59
CA ALA A 43 5.47 4.76 4.62
C ALA A 43 5.51 3.38 5.32
N ASP A 44 4.72 3.22 6.37
CA ASP A 44 4.66 1.99 7.16
C ASP A 44 3.98 0.85 6.38
N SER A 45 2.89 1.13 5.68
CA SER A 45 2.20 0.15 4.84
C SER A 45 3.06 -0.33 3.67
N THR A 46 3.82 0.56 3.02
CA THR A 46 4.74 0.21 1.93
C THR A 46 5.88 -0.67 2.41
N SER A 47 6.42 -0.40 3.60
CA SER A 47 7.44 -1.23 4.24
C SER A 47 6.91 -2.64 4.54
N LEU A 48 5.70 -2.77 5.05
CA LEU A 48 5.07 -4.05 5.36
C LEU A 48 4.83 -4.89 4.08
N GLU A 49 4.34 -4.28 3.00
CA GLU A 49 4.14 -5.00 1.74
C GLU A 49 5.47 -5.49 1.14
N SER A 50 6.54 -4.70 1.22
CA SER A 50 7.88 -5.12 0.82
C SER A 50 8.38 -6.32 1.64
N GLN A 51 8.13 -6.36 2.94
CA GLN A 51 8.47 -7.50 3.80
C GLN A 51 7.66 -8.75 3.40
N ARG A 52 6.37 -8.62 3.14
CA ARG A 52 5.51 -9.71 2.66
C ARG A 52 6.02 -10.31 1.35
N ILE A 53 6.35 -9.47 0.38
CA ILE A 53 6.89 -9.92 -0.92
C ILE A 53 8.23 -10.64 -0.74
N THR A 54 9.12 -10.10 0.10
CA THR A 54 10.40 -10.74 0.42
C THR A 54 10.20 -12.10 1.08
N TYR A 55 9.28 -12.20 2.03
CA TYR A 55 8.92 -13.46 2.68
C TYR A 55 8.38 -14.49 1.68
N LEU A 56 7.50 -14.08 0.75
CA LEU A 56 6.97 -14.97 -0.27
C LEU A 56 8.07 -15.53 -1.19
N ILE A 57 9.01 -14.71 -1.62
CA ILE A 57 10.14 -15.16 -2.45
C ILE A 57 11.04 -16.10 -1.65
N ALA A 58 11.32 -15.78 -0.39
CA ALA A 58 12.11 -16.64 0.50
C ALA A 58 11.42 -17.99 0.76
N SER A 59 10.09 -18.02 0.89
CA SER A 59 9.34 -19.26 1.06
C SER A 59 9.43 -20.20 -0.14
N VAL A 60 9.56 -19.64 -1.36
CA VAL A 60 9.84 -20.41 -2.58
C VAL A 60 11.26 -20.95 -2.57
N GLU A 61 12.23 -20.10 -2.25
CA GLU A 61 13.65 -20.45 -2.24
C GLU A 61 13.99 -21.55 -1.21
N ALA A 62 13.25 -21.58 -0.11
CA ALA A 62 13.42 -22.55 0.97
C ALA A 62 12.86 -23.96 0.69
N LEU A 63 12.14 -24.17 -0.43
CA LEU A 63 11.51 -25.45 -0.76
C LEU A 63 12.56 -26.48 -1.23
N GLN A 64 13.03 -27.30 -0.30
CA GLN A 64 13.98 -28.37 -0.59
C GLN A 64 13.35 -29.47 -1.44
N GLY A 65 14.03 -29.89 -2.52
CA GLY A 65 13.59 -30.98 -3.38
C GLY A 65 12.33 -30.70 -4.23
N ALA A 66 11.75 -29.50 -4.13
CA ALA A 66 10.61 -29.13 -4.97
C ALA A 66 11.08 -28.72 -6.38
N GLN A 67 10.19 -28.94 -7.35
CA GLN A 67 10.35 -28.50 -8.73
C GLN A 67 9.29 -27.47 -9.08
N PHE A 68 9.71 -26.35 -9.67
CA PHE A 68 8.83 -25.31 -10.17
C PHE A 68 8.61 -25.49 -11.67
N ILE A 69 7.36 -25.72 -12.07
CA ILE A 69 7.00 -25.99 -13.45
C ILE A 69 6.54 -24.71 -14.13
N ARG A 70 7.24 -24.31 -15.17
CA ARG A 70 6.91 -23.15 -16.01
C ARG A 70 6.96 -23.55 -17.48
N ASN A 71 5.85 -23.42 -18.19
CA ASN A 71 5.72 -23.78 -19.60
C ASN A 71 6.24 -25.21 -19.91
N GLY A 72 5.96 -26.17 -19.03
CA GLY A 72 6.40 -27.55 -19.16
C GLY A 72 7.84 -27.83 -18.70
N SER A 73 8.65 -26.82 -18.43
CA SER A 73 10.02 -26.97 -17.93
C SER A 73 10.08 -26.91 -16.40
N ALA A 74 10.89 -27.79 -15.81
CA ALA A 74 11.12 -27.86 -14.37
C ALA A 74 12.37 -27.05 -13.98
N TYR A 75 12.26 -26.34 -12.87
CA TYR A 75 13.31 -25.51 -12.28
C TYR A 75 13.43 -25.82 -10.80
N ASP A 76 14.61 -25.69 -10.23
CA ASP A 76 14.80 -25.79 -8.80
C ASP A 76 14.27 -24.54 -8.06
N ALA A 77 14.23 -24.61 -6.74
CA ALA A 77 13.72 -23.57 -5.87
C ALA A 77 14.50 -22.24 -6.03
N LYS A 78 15.83 -22.33 -6.16
CA LYS A 78 16.68 -21.14 -6.32
C LYS A 78 16.41 -20.44 -7.66
N ALA A 79 16.40 -21.18 -8.76
CA ALA A 79 16.10 -20.64 -10.08
C ALA A 79 14.69 -20.03 -10.15
N ALA A 80 13.71 -20.66 -9.49
CA ALA A 80 12.36 -20.12 -9.38
C ALA A 80 12.33 -18.79 -8.61
N ALA A 81 12.97 -18.70 -7.45
CA ALA A 81 13.07 -17.48 -6.67
C ALA A 81 13.76 -16.35 -7.45
N ASP A 82 14.86 -16.65 -8.14
CA ASP A 82 15.58 -15.68 -8.99
C ASP A 82 14.70 -15.17 -10.14
N HIS A 83 13.88 -16.05 -10.74
CA HIS A 83 12.89 -15.66 -11.75
C HIS A 83 11.80 -14.74 -11.17
N LEU A 84 11.29 -15.01 -9.97
CA LEU A 84 10.32 -14.16 -9.29
C LEU A 84 10.91 -12.77 -8.99
N ARG A 85 12.16 -12.70 -8.52
CA ARG A 85 12.88 -11.43 -8.33
C ARG A 85 13.02 -10.65 -9.64
N LEU A 86 13.34 -11.33 -10.74
CA LEU A 86 13.41 -10.71 -12.07
C LEU A 86 12.05 -10.15 -12.51
N LYS A 87 10.97 -10.90 -12.34
CA LYS A 87 9.61 -10.45 -12.68
C LYS A 87 9.20 -9.25 -11.82
N LEU A 88 9.50 -9.26 -10.53
CA LEU A 88 9.25 -8.14 -9.62
C LEU A 88 9.94 -6.86 -10.11
N ARG A 89 11.24 -6.93 -10.43
CA ARG A 89 11.97 -5.77 -10.99
C ARG A 89 11.36 -5.26 -12.30
N LYS A 90 10.94 -6.17 -13.19
CA LYS A 90 10.29 -5.80 -14.47
C LYS A 90 8.89 -5.23 -14.28
N ALA A 91 8.17 -5.67 -13.28
CA ALA A 91 6.84 -5.14 -12.95
C ALA A 91 6.91 -3.71 -12.40
N GLY A 92 7.98 -3.39 -11.65
CA GLY A 92 8.22 -2.05 -11.11
C GLY A 92 7.03 -1.56 -10.26
N SER A 93 6.62 -0.33 -10.49
CA SER A 93 5.52 0.35 -9.75
C SER A 93 4.14 -0.29 -9.91
N ARG A 94 3.97 -1.28 -10.78
CA ARG A 94 2.70 -2.03 -10.92
C ARG A 94 2.46 -3.00 -9.77
N VAL A 95 3.50 -3.34 -9.01
CA VAL A 95 3.42 -4.18 -7.81
C VAL A 95 3.51 -3.27 -6.58
N VAL A 96 2.39 -3.03 -5.97
CA VAL A 96 2.26 -2.22 -4.74
C VAL A 96 2.06 -3.12 -3.53
N THR A 97 1.35 -4.23 -3.68
CA THR A 97 1.00 -5.17 -2.61
C THR A 97 1.54 -6.57 -2.87
N ALA A 98 1.57 -7.40 -1.84
CA ALA A 98 1.89 -8.83 -1.97
C ALA A 98 0.88 -9.57 -2.87
N ASP A 99 -0.39 -9.17 -2.86
CA ASP A 99 -1.39 -9.70 -3.78
C ASP A 99 -1.11 -9.34 -5.24
N ASP A 100 -0.67 -8.11 -5.52
CA ASP A 100 -0.21 -7.73 -6.86
C ASP A 100 0.99 -8.56 -7.31
N PHE A 101 1.94 -8.79 -6.40
CA PHE A 101 3.09 -9.66 -6.67
C PHE A 101 2.64 -11.07 -7.05
N ILE A 102 1.77 -11.68 -6.28
CA ILE A 102 1.25 -13.02 -6.58
C ILE A 102 0.59 -13.01 -7.96
N ARG A 103 -0.33 -12.09 -8.20
CA ARG A 103 -1.13 -12.01 -9.44
C ARG A 103 -0.28 -11.72 -10.67
N LEU A 104 0.65 -10.75 -10.59
CA LEU A 104 1.40 -10.26 -11.76
C LEU A 104 2.72 -11.02 -12.00
N CYS A 105 3.32 -11.55 -10.94
CA CYS A 105 4.65 -12.13 -11.00
C CYS A 105 4.68 -13.65 -10.81
N ALA A 106 3.80 -14.20 -9.98
CA ALA A 106 3.97 -15.54 -9.45
C ALA A 106 2.87 -16.55 -9.85
N SER A 107 1.75 -16.10 -10.44
CA SER A 107 0.65 -16.98 -10.81
C SER A 107 0.87 -17.69 -12.15
N ALA A 108 1.39 -16.97 -13.17
CA ALA A 108 1.46 -17.49 -14.52
C ALA A 108 2.59 -16.86 -15.35
N SER A 109 2.85 -17.48 -16.50
CA SER A 109 3.74 -16.94 -17.52
C SER A 109 3.14 -15.70 -18.16
N SER A 110 3.88 -14.59 -18.16
CA SER A 110 3.43 -13.34 -18.79
C SER A 110 3.32 -13.42 -20.32
N LEU A 111 3.94 -14.43 -20.95
CA LEU A 111 3.90 -14.63 -22.39
C LEU A 111 2.79 -15.60 -22.81
N SER A 112 2.69 -16.75 -22.14
CA SER A 112 1.79 -17.84 -22.55
C SER A 112 0.50 -17.90 -21.72
N GLY A 113 0.41 -17.19 -20.60
CA GLY A 113 -0.71 -17.29 -19.66
C GLY A 113 -0.77 -18.61 -18.87
N ILE A 114 0.15 -19.56 -19.14
CA ILE A 114 0.15 -20.87 -18.50
C ILE A 114 0.45 -20.71 -17.01
N PRO A 115 -0.39 -21.25 -16.10
CA PRO A 115 -0.18 -21.18 -14.66
C PRO A 115 1.13 -21.88 -14.24
N TYR A 116 1.83 -21.29 -13.28
CA TYR A 116 2.98 -21.92 -12.65
C TYR A 116 2.53 -22.96 -11.64
N GLN A 117 3.28 -24.04 -11.54
CA GLN A 117 3.01 -25.14 -10.62
C GLN A 117 4.24 -25.46 -9.78
N ILE A 118 4.02 -25.98 -8.60
CA ILE A 118 5.04 -26.50 -7.69
C ILE A 118 4.77 -27.99 -7.53
N ARG A 119 5.76 -28.81 -7.88
CA ARG A 119 5.77 -30.24 -7.59
C ARG A 119 6.67 -30.47 -6.39
N PHE A 120 6.12 -30.93 -5.29
CA PHE A 120 6.86 -31.26 -4.09
C PHE A 120 7.62 -32.59 -4.24
N ALA A 121 8.55 -32.85 -3.32
CA ALA A 121 9.34 -34.09 -3.31
C ALA A 121 8.47 -35.36 -3.13
N ASP A 122 7.30 -35.24 -2.49
CA ASP A 122 6.29 -36.31 -2.34
C ASP A 122 5.46 -36.55 -3.62
N GLY A 123 5.70 -35.79 -4.70
CA GLY A 123 4.98 -35.86 -5.97
C GLY A 123 3.71 -35.01 -6.04
N ARG A 124 3.25 -34.43 -4.95
CA ARG A 124 2.06 -33.56 -4.91
C ARG A 124 2.31 -32.30 -5.72
N VAL A 125 1.33 -31.93 -6.55
CA VAL A 125 1.39 -30.73 -7.39
C VAL A 125 0.33 -29.73 -6.96
N VAL A 126 0.74 -28.47 -6.79
CA VAL A 126 -0.16 -27.34 -6.49
C VAL A 126 0.15 -26.16 -7.43
N SER A 127 -0.81 -25.24 -7.60
CA SER A 127 -0.50 -23.99 -8.30
C SER A 127 0.41 -23.11 -7.43
N SER A 128 1.33 -22.41 -8.05
CA SER A 128 2.21 -21.44 -7.36
C SER A 128 1.39 -20.36 -6.66
N GLU A 129 0.29 -19.93 -7.28
CA GLU A 129 -0.62 -18.95 -6.67
C GLU A 129 -1.22 -19.47 -5.36
N ALA A 130 -1.78 -20.69 -5.34
CA ALA A 130 -2.39 -21.26 -4.13
C ALA A 130 -1.37 -21.40 -2.99
N TYR A 131 -0.17 -21.88 -3.31
CA TYR A 131 0.92 -21.98 -2.33
C TYR A 131 1.29 -20.61 -1.74
N LEU A 132 1.47 -19.61 -2.59
CA LEU A 132 1.87 -18.28 -2.12
C LEU A 132 0.76 -17.55 -1.35
N ARG A 133 -0.51 -17.74 -1.71
CA ARG A 133 -1.63 -17.21 -0.93
C ARG A 133 -1.69 -17.84 0.46
N GLN A 134 -1.44 -19.13 0.55
CA GLN A 134 -1.33 -19.80 1.85
C GLN A 134 -0.16 -19.20 2.65
N LYS A 135 1.03 -19.04 2.05
CA LYS A 135 2.18 -18.44 2.74
C LYS A 135 1.92 -16.99 3.16
N LEU A 136 1.22 -16.22 2.35
CA LEU A 136 0.83 -14.85 2.72
C LEU A 136 -0.09 -14.83 3.96
N ALA A 137 -1.01 -15.79 4.08
CA ALA A 137 -1.86 -15.93 5.26
C ALA A 137 -1.08 -16.35 6.52
N GLU A 138 0.03 -17.05 6.37
CA GLU A 138 0.93 -17.47 7.45
C GLU A 138 1.90 -16.35 7.90
N PHE A 139 2.08 -15.30 7.09
CA PHE A 139 3.01 -14.22 7.39
C PHE A 139 2.63 -13.52 8.70
N ARG A 140 3.63 -13.30 9.55
CA ARG A 140 3.54 -12.48 10.77
C ARG A 140 4.67 -11.45 10.71
N PRO A 141 4.34 -10.15 10.85
CA PRO A 141 5.33 -9.08 10.86
C PRO A 141 6.20 -9.13 12.10
#